data_f007bdc7912fa7b522d5cc07cf821daf
#
_entry.id   f007bdc7912fa7b522d5cc07cf821daf
#
_cell.length_a   1.000
_cell.length_b   1.000
_cell.length_c   1.000
_cell.angle_alpha   90.00
_cell.angle_beta   90.00
_cell.angle_gamma   90.00
#
_symmetry.space_group_name_H-M   'P 1'
#
loop_
_entity.id
_entity.type
_entity.pdbx_description
1 polymer ?
#
loop_
_entity_poly.entity_id
_entity_poly.type
_entity_poly.pdbx_seq_one_letter_code
_entity_poly.pdbx_strand_id
1 'polypeptide(L)'
;YKNADAIITISDDMCENLLNKNVPPEKLYVVHNWIDTAHLNHVDRENNTLFDELHLPRGNFYITYAGNLGHVQGIDLVLEAAERLQPYPDIKFVLFGNGSEEESLRLLIQDKSLANVVLYPLQPMERVSEVYSLGNVSLVSCRKGTGGAGMPSKTWTIMATRTPVLGFFDKPSEFSRIIEDNDLGWCVEAGDSDGLAKCILMLKDHSEECLRRARNARNYVEEKASKGPAVKRYIQIIEGCLTKE
;
A
#
# COMPACT_ATOMS: atom_id res chain seq x y z
N TYR A 1 -20.62 8.92 -19.28
CA TYR A 1 -19.44 9.25 -20.09
C TYR A 1 -19.79 10.11 -21.31
N LYS A 2 -21.00 9.96 -21.92
CA LYS A 2 -21.37 10.65 -23.18
C LYS A 2 -21.30 12.17 -23.07
N ASN A 3 -21.72 12.74 -21.95
CA ASN A 3 -21.86 14.19 -21.73
C ASN A 3 -20.64 14.82 -21.02
N ALA A 4 -19.57 14.06 -20.82
CA ALA A 4 -18.35 14.57 -20.22
C ALA A 4 -17.41 15.07 -21.33
N ASP A 5 -16.77 16.22 -21.13
CA ASP A 5 -15.74 16.75 -22.03
C ASP A 5 -14.40 16.06 -21.79
N ALA A 6 -14.10 15.73 -20.55
CA ALA A 6 -12.95 14.91 -20.14
C ALA A 6 -13.33 13.95 -19.01
N ILE A 7 -12.64 12.82 -18.95
CA ILE A 7 -12.78 11.81 -17.90
C ILE A 7 -11.39 11.53 -17.38
N ILE A 8 -11.18 11.75 -16.09
CA ILE A 8 -9.89 11.51 -15.43
C ILE A 8 -9.98 10.21 -14.63
N THR A 9 -9.07 9.28 -14.89
CA THR A 9 -8.87 8.06 -14.12
C THR A 9 -7.64 8.21 -13.23
N ILE A 10 -7.56 7.39 -12.17
CA ILE A 10 -6.43 7.39 -11.24
C ILE A 10 -5.41 6.29 -11.56
N SER A 11 -5.63 5.52 -12.62
CA SER A 11 -4.73 4.44 -13.06
C SER A 11 -4.92 4.15 -14.54
N ASP A 12 -3.88 3.60 -15.17
CA ASP A 12 -3.92 3.12 -16.54
C ASP A 12 -4.87 1.91 -16.68
N ASP A 13 -4.90 1.01 -15.70
CA ASP A 13 -5.82 -0.13 -15.71
C ASP A 13 -7.29 0.33 -15.70
N MET A 14 -7.63 1.42 -14.98
CA MET A 14 -8.96 2.03 -15.03
C MET A 14 -9.24 2.69 -16.39
N CYS A 15 -8.24 3.33 -17.00
CA CYS A 15 -8.36 3.93 -18.32
C CYS A 15 -8.66 2.84 -19.37
N GLU A 16 -7.92 1.73 -19.34
CA GLU A 16 -8.13 0.59 -20.24
C GLU A 16 -9.54 -0.03 -20.06
N ASN A 17 -10.02 -0.14 -18.82
CA ASN A 17 -11.39 -0.60 -18.54
C ASN A 17 -12.44 0.31 -19.21
N LEU A 18 -12.22 1.63 -19.25
CA LEU A 18 -13.12 2.58 -19.91
C LEU A 18 -13.01 2.49 -21.43
N LEU A 19 -11.82 2.29 -21.98
CA LEU A 19 -11.62 2.02 -23.41
C LEU A 19 -12.39 0.78 -23.85
N ASN A 20 -12.33 -0.30 -23.07
CA ASN A 20 -13.06 -1.54 -23.32
C ASN A 20 -14.60 -1.36 -23.25
N LYS A 21 -15.07 -0.27 -22.62
CA LYS A 21 -16.48 0.15 -22.60
C LYS A 21 -16.83 1.15 -23.70
N ASN A 22 -15.97 1.28 -24.72
CA ASN A 22 -16.11 2.18 -25.85
C ASN A 22 -16.20 3.67 -25.45
N VAL A 23 -15.52 4.07 -24.37
CA VAL A 23 -15.35 5.50 -24.07
C VAL A 23 -14.28 6.05 -25.03
N PRO A 24 -14.53 7.19 -25.71
CA PRO A 24 -13.60 7.75 -26.67
C PRO A 24 -12.24 8.08 -26.02
N PRO A 25 -11.10 7.63 -26.61
CA PRO A 25 -9.77 7.81 -26.03
C PRO A 25 -9.37 9.27 -25.85
N GLU A 26 -9.86 10.17 -26.73
CA GLU A 26 -9.59 11.60 -26.66
C GLU A 26 -10.21 12.30 -25.43
N LYS A 27 -11.14 11.64 -24.75
CA LYS A 27 -11.73 12.12 -23.50
C LYS A 27 -11.04 11.58 -22.25
N LEU A 28 -10.18 10.57 -22.41
CA LEU A 28 -9.58 9.85 -21.28
C LEU A 28 -8.22 10.43 -20.91
N TYR A 29 -8.03 10.68 -19.64
CA TYR A 29 -6.78 11.17 -19.07
C TYR A 29 -6.47 10.37 -17.81
N VAL A 30 -5.19 10.06 -17.59
CA VAL A 30 -4.73 9.46 -16.34
C VAL A 30 -4.04 10.53 -15.50
N VAL A 31 -4.50 10.69 -14.27
CA VAL A 31 -3.85 11.48 -13.22
C VAL A 31 -3.88 10.65 -11.95
N HIS A 32 -2.75 10.03 -11.62
CA HIS A 32 -2.64 9.22 -10.41
C HIS A 32 -3.01 10.01 -9.15
N ASN A 33 -3.53 9.32 -8.15
CA ASN A 33 -3.63 9.88 -6.80
C ASN A 33 -2.27 10.42 -6.37
N TRP A 34 -2.29 11.49 -5.61
CA TRP A 34 -1.08 12.16 -5.15
C TRP A 34 -1.10 12.30 -3.63
N ILE A 35 0.05 12.56 -3.06
CA ILE A 35 0.24 12.81 -1.63
C ILE A 35 0.99 14.12 -1.42
N ASP A 36 0.66 14.83 -0.35
CA ASP A 36 1.47 15.95 0.12
C ASP A 36 2.61 15.40 0.97
N THR A 37 3.81 15.42 0.41
CA THR A 37 5.01 14.85 1.04
C THR A 37 5.63 15.76 2.10
N ALA A 38 5.18 17.02 2.21
CA ALA A 38 5.81 18.02 3.09
C ALA A 38 5.72 17.64 4.58
N HIS A 39 4.66 16.94 4.96
CA HIS A 39 4.39 16.56 6.35
C HIS A 39 4.56 15.07 6.63
N LEU A 40 4.98 14.29 5.64
CA LEU A 40 5.20 12.86 5.76
C LEU A 40 6.69 12.55 5.74
N ASN A 41 7.23 12.18 6.88
CA ASN A 41 8.64 11.86 7.03
C ASN A 41 8.82 10.48 7.67
N HIS A 42 9.97 9.86 7.40
CA HIS A 42 10.38 8.70 8.16
C HIS A 42 10.63 9.09 9.62
N VAL A 43 10.17 8.24 10.51
CA VAL A 43 10.45 8.34 11.95
C VAL A 43 11.40 7.20 12.30
N ASP A 44 12.61 7.53 12.70
CA ASP A 44 13.59 6.53 13.10
C ASP A 44 13.04 5.67 14.25
N ARG A 45 13.42 4.41 14.29
CA ARG A 45 12.89 3.41 15.23
C ARG A 45 13.06 3.80 16.70
N GLU A 46 14.16 4.48 17.03
CA GLU A 46 14.45 4.97 18.38
C GLU A 46 13.51 6.12 18.81
N ASN A 47 13.04 6.90 17.83
CA ASN A 47 12.18 8.07 18.04
C ASN A 47 10.69 7.78 17.84
N ASN A 48 10.34 6.58 17.37
CA ASN A 48 8.97 6.19 17.11
C ASN A 48 8.30 5.73 18.41
N THR A 49 7.40 6.57 18.94
CA THR A 49 6.76 6.34 20.25
C THR A 49 5.82 5.14 20.26
N LEU A 50 5.33 4.70 19.08
CA LEU A 50 4.47 3.52 18.97
C LEU A 50 5.14 2.25 19.49
N PHE A 51 6.46 2.12 19.44
CA PHE A 51 7.15 0.95 19.98
C PHE A 51 6.96 0.83 21.49
N ASP A 52 7.04 1.94 22.21
CA ASP A 52 6.89 1.95 23.68
C ASP A 52 5.41 1.86 24.07
N GLU A 53 4.54 2.64 23.44
CA GLU A 53 3.10 2.65 23.72
C GLU A 53 2.43 1.30 23.49
N LEU A 54 2.87 0.57 22.45
CA LEU A 54 2.31 -0.72 22.08
C LEU A 54 3.13 -1.91 22.59
N HIS A 55 4.16 -1.64 23.41
CA HIS A 55 5.08 -2.64 23.98
C HIS A 55 5.73 -3.55 22.90
N LEU A 56 6.15 -2.96 21.79
CA LEU A 56 6.74 -3.68 20.67
C LEU A 56 8.28 -3.72 20.77
N PRO A 57 8.92 -4.89 20.84
CA PRO A 57 10.38 -5.01 20.88
C PRO A 57 11.03 -4.43 19.62
N ARG A 58 11.94 -3.45 19.75
CA ARG A 58 12.58 -2.78 18.61
C ARG A 58 13.46 -3.68 17.73
N GLY A 59 13.87 -4.86 18.22
CA GLY A 59 14.71 -5.81 17.48
C GLY A 59 13.97 -6.70 16.48
N ASN A 60 12.64 -6.71 16.47
CA ASN A 60 11.86 -7.57 15.60
C ASN A 60 11.75 -7.01 14.17
N PHE A 61 11.44 -7.92 13.23
CA PHE A 61 11.07 -7.57 11.85
C PHE A 61 9.55 -7.38 11.76
N TYR A 62 9.12 -6.18 11.42
CA TYR A 62 7.71 -5.80 11.40
C TYR A 62 7.17 -5.66 9.99
N ILE A 63 6.05 -6.30 9.74
CA ILE A 63 5.18 -6.08 8.59
C ILE A 63 4.00 -5.25 9.10
N THR A 64 3.88 -4.00 8.61
CA THR A 64 2.75 -3.14 8.98
C THR A 64 1.67 -3.14 7.91
N TYR A 65 0.45 -2.97 8.35
CA TYR A 65 -0.70 -2.65 7.51
C TYR A 65 -1.51 -1.55 8.19
N ALA A 66 -1.96 -0.55 7.44
CA ALA A 66 -2.90 0.43 7.95
C ALA A 66 -4.00 0.72 6.93
N GLY A 67 -5.25 0.68 7.39
CA GLY A 67 -6.40 1.01 6.56
C GLY A 67 -7.67 0.21 6.84
N ASN A 68 -8.58 0.24 5.87
CA ASN A 68 -9.85 -0.48 5.94
C ASN A 68 -9.64 -2.01 6.06
N LEU A 69 -10.36 -2.64 6.98
CA LEU A 69 -10.42 -4.09 7.16
C LEU A 69 -11.71 -4.62 6.53
N GLY A 70 -11.80 -4.52 5.22
CA GLY A 70 -12.93 -5.03 4.46
C GLY A 70 -12.57 -6.28 3.64
N HIS A 71 -13.57 -6.94 3.09
CA HIS A 71 -13.41 -8.19 2.34
C HIS A 71 -12.41 -8.07 1.17
N VAL A 72 -12.45 -6.94 0.46
CA VAL A 72 -11.60 -6.69 -0.72
C VAL A 72 -10.11 -6.66 -0.39
N GLN A 73 -9.74 -6.34 0.84
CA GLN A 73 -8.34 -6.27 1.27
C GLN A 73 -7.69 -7.64 1.49
N GLY A 74 -8.48 -8.71 1.68
CA GLY A 74 -7.97 -10.08 1.82
C GLY A 74 -7.01 -10.29 2.99
N ILE A 75 -7.26 -9.61 4.13
CA ILE A 75 -6.39 -9.70 5.32
C ILE A 75 -6.41 -11.11 5.93
N ASP A 76 -7.50 -11.85 5.81
CA ASP A 76 -7.60 -13.25 6.18
C ASP A 76 -6.51 -14.11 5.50
N LEU A 77 -6.20 -13.85 4.22
CA LEU A 77 -5.13 -14.53 3.49
C LEU A 77 -3.72 -14.08 3.95
N VAL A 78 -3.59 -12.85 4.43
CA VAL A 78 -2.36 -12.37 5.09
C VAL A 78 -2.16 -13.10 6.41
N LEU A 79 -3.23 -13.36 7.17
CA LEU A 79 -3.17 -14.13 8.42
C LEU A 79 -2.74 -15.58 8.19
N GLU A 80 -3.07 -16.17 7.02
CA GLU A 80 -2.53 -17.49 6.65
C GLU A 80 -1.00 -17.47 6.47
N ALA A 81 -0.45 -16.41 5.86
CA ALA A 81 1.00 -16.24 5.78
C ALA A 81 1.63 -16.04 7.17
N ALA A 82 0.96 -15.28 8.04
CA ALA A 82 1.40 -15.08 9.42
C ALA A 82 1.42 -16.39 10.21
N GLU A 83 0.44 -17.27 10.01
CA GLU A 83 0.39 -18.61 10.62
C GLU A 83 1.63 -19.44 10.27
N ARG A 84 2.05 -19.44 9.00
CA ARG A 84 3.27 -20.13 8.52
C ARG A 84 4.55 -19.54 9.12
N LEU A 85 4.51 -18.29 9.55
CA LEU A 85 5.65 -17.55 10.12
C LEU A 85 5.72 -17.62 11.64
N GLN A 86 4.79 -18.31 12.33
CA GLN A 86 4.85 -18.49 13.80
C GLN A 86 6.16 -19.12 14.30
N PRO A 87 6.83 -20.05 13.56
CA PRO A 87 8.14 -20.58 13.97
C PRO A 87 9.27 -19.52 14.05
N TYR A 88 9.04 -18.31 13.57
CA TYR A 88 9.99 -17.20 13.55
C TYR A 88 9.53 -16.10 14.52
N PRO A 89 9.90 -16.17 15.80
CA PRO A 89 9.31 -15.32 16.85
C PRO A 89 9.63 -13.84 16.72
N ASP A 90 10.64 -13.50 15.94
CA ASP A 90 11.06 -12.13 15.65
C ASP A 90 10.36 -11.51 14.42
N ILE A 91 9.52 -12.26 13.70
CA ILE A 91 8.66 -11.72 12.64
C ILE A 91 7.29 -11.38 13.22
N LYS A 92 6.87 -10.13 13.08
CA LYS A 92 5.60 -9.63 13.66
C LYS A 92 4.77 -8.86 12.62
N PHE A 93 3.48 -9.09 12.66
CA PHE A 93 2.50 -8.34 11.90
C PHE A 93 1.79 -7.35 12.82
N VAL A 94 1.83 -6.07 12.48
CA VAL A 94 1.15 -5.00 13.20
C VAL A 94 0.13 -4.38 12.28
N LEU A 95 -1.14 -4.69 12.53
CA LEU A 95 -2.25 -4.26 11.71
C LEU A 95 -2.98 -3.12 12.41
N PHE A 96 -3.16 -2.01 11.72
CA PHE A 96 -3.97 -0.87 12.18
C PHE A 96 -5.17 -0.73 11.27
N GLY A 97 -6.37 -0.85 11.81
CA GLY A 97 -7.55 -0.74 10.95
C GLY A 97 -8.87 -0.90 11.68
N ASN A 98 -9.91 -0.59 10.93
CA ASN A 98 -11.29 -0.87 11.24
C ASN A 98 -12.03 -1.25 9.95
N GLY A 99 -13.17 -1.89 10.04
CA GLY A 99 -13.95 -2.28 8.88
C GLY A 99 -14.88 -3.46 9.15
N SER A 100 -15.58 -3.89 8.09
CA SER A 100 -16.59 -4.96 8.18
C SER A 100 -16.04 -6.32 8.62
N GLU A 101 -14.75 -6.57 8.38
CA GLU A 101 -14.10 -7.84 8.70
C GLU A 101 -13.32 -7.79 10.03
N GLU A 102 -13.34 -6.66 10.77
CA GLU A 102 -12.53 -6.52 11.99
C GLU A 102 -12.79 -7.62 13.01
N GLU A 103 -14.09 -7.88 13.30
CA GLU A 103 -14.47 -8.88 14.29
C GLU A 103 -14.07 -10.30 13.85
N SER A 104 -14.33 -10.66 12.59
CA SER A 104 -13.95 -11.95 12.03
C SER A 104 -12.43 -12.16 12.02
N LEU A 105 -11.64 -11.12 11.74
CA LEU A 105 -10.18 -11.20 11.80
C LEU A 105 -9.67 -11.36 13.24
N ARG A 106 -10.27 -10.68 14.23
CA ARG A 106 -9.93 -10.87 15.65
C ARG A 106 -10.20 -12.31 16.11
N LEU A 107 -11.35 -12.85 15.73
CA LEU A 107 -11.68 -14.26 16.01
C LEU A 107 -10.68 -15.21 15.35
N LEU A 108 -10.34 -14.98 14.08
CA LEU A 108 -9.39 -15.82 13.35
C LEU A 108 -7.97 -15.78 13.99
N ILE A 109 -7.51 -14.61 14.46
CA ILE A 109 -6.25 -14.46 15.19
C ILE A 109 -6.28 -15.28 16.47
N GLN A 110 -7.39 -15.24 17.21
CA GLN A 110 -7.56 -15.98 18.46
C GLN A 110 -7.63 -17.49 18.21
N ASP A 111 -8.49 -17.94 17.28
CA ASP A 111 -8.71 -19.35 16.99
C ASP A 111 -7.44 -20.07 16.50
N LYS A 112 -6.63 -19.37 15.70
CA LYS A 112 -5.34 -19.86 15.22
C LYS A 112 -4.18 -19.58 16.18
N SER A 113 -4.44 -18.91 17.31
CA SER A 113 -3.42 -18.55 18.31
C SER A 113 -2.20 -17.84 17.71
N LEU A 114 -2.44 -16.84 16.82
CA LEU A 114 -1.39 -16.13 16.08
C LEU A 114 -0.63 -15.15 16.99
N ALA A 115 0.35 -15.65 17.77
CA ALA A 115 1.16 -14.84 18.70
C ALA A 115 2.08 -13.81 18.01
N ASN A 116 2.20 -13.90 16.69
CA ASN A 116 2.98 -12.98 15.86
C ASN A 116 2.14 -11.90 15.16
N VAL A 117 0.83 -11.82 15.46
CA VAL A 117 -0.09 -10.82 14.89
C VAL A 117 -0.72 -10.00 16.00
N VAL A 118 -0.73 -8.68 15.83
CA VAL A 118 -1.50 -7.76 16.69
C VAL A 118 -2.35 -6.84 15.81
N LEU A 119 -3.59 -6.63 16.24
CA LEU A 119 -4.58 -5.79 15.54
C LEU A 119 -5.00 -4.63 16.45
N TYR A 120 -4.62 -3.43 16.06
CA TYR A 120 -4.95 -2.18 16.74
C TYR A 120 -5.99 -1.38 15.97
N PRO A 121 -6.73 -0.47 16.64
CA PRO A 121 -7.56 0.52 15.98
C PRO A 121 -6.74 1.40 15.03
N LEU A 122 -7.42 1.94 14.00
CA LEU A 122 -6.79 2.91 13.11
C LEU A 122 -6.28 4.10 13.92
N GLN A 123 -5.03 4.48 13.68
CA GLN A 123 -4.40 5.59 14.36
C GLN A 123 -4.82 6.95 13.75
N PRO A 124 -4.79 8.04 14.54
CA PRO A 124 -5.01 9.39 14.02
C PRO A 124 -4.08 9.73 12.85
N MET A 125 -4.53 10.61 11.95
CA MET A 125 -3.79 10.97 10.74
C MET A 125 -2.42 11.60 11.05
N GLU A 126 -2.31 12.30 12.18
CA GLU A 126 -1.08 12.94 12.65
C GLU A 126 0.03 11.92 12.94
N ARG A 127 -0.36 10.67 13.22
CA ARG A 127 0.57 9.58 13.55
C ARG A 127 0.90 8.68 12.35
N VAL A 128 0.43 9.01 11.17
CA VAL A 128 0.61 8.17 9.97
C VAL A 128 2.09 7.91 9.65
N SER A 129 2.97 8.88 9.91
CA SER A 129 4.42 8.72 9.77
C SER A 129 4.99 7.67 10.72
N GLU A 130 4.58 7.67 11.99
CA GLU A 130 4.98 6.67 12.97
C GLU A 130 4.46 5.27 12.61
N VAL A 131 3.19 5.19 12.19
CA VAL A 131 2.53 3.93 11.81
C VAL A 131 3.29 3.20 10.70
N TYR A 132 3.60 3.89 9.61
CA TYR A 132 4.29 3.26 8.49
C TYR A 132 5.78 3.07 8.76
N SER A 133 6.44 4.00 9.48
CA SER A 133 7.85 3.86 9.86
C SER A 133 8.12 2.79 10.93
N LEU A 134 7.08 2.25 11.59
CA LEU A 134 7.21 1.10 12.48
C LEU A 134 7.62 -0.15 11.71
N GLY A 135 7.14 -0.32 10.47
CA GLY A 135 7.40 -1.48 9.64
C GLY A 135 8.77 -1.49 8.96
N ASN A 136 9.40 -2.65 8.89
CA ASN A 136 10.50 -2.88 7.97
C ASN A 136 9.99 -2.88 6.52
N VAL A 137 8.73 -3.31 6.33
CA VAL A 137 7.95 -3.21 5.10
C VAL A 137 6.50 -2.92 5.45
N SER A 138 5.78 -2.26 4.54
CA SER A 138 4.34 -2.02 4.70
C SER A 138 3.54 -2.73 3.62
N LEU A 139 2.49 -3.41 4.06
CA LEU A 139 1.65 -4.26 3.23
C LEU A 139 0.58 -3.44 2.51
N VAL A 140 0.45 -3.68 1.22
CA VAL A 140 -0.69 -3.28 0.39
C VAL A 140 -1.30 -4.55 -0.18
N SER A 141 -2.50 -4.89 0.23
CA SER A 141 -3.13 -6.15 -0.13
C SER A 141 -4.49 -5.97 -0.81
N CYS A 142 -4.81 -6.92 -1.66
CA CYS A 142 -6.15 -7.10 -2.20
C CYS A 142 -6.50 -8.60 -2.29
N ARG A 143 -7.79 -8.89 -2.34
CA ARG A 143 -8.28 -10.23 -2.69
C ARG A 143 -8.12 -10.44 -4.18
N LYS A 144 -7.74 -11.64 -4.58
CA LYS A 144 -7.52 -12.00 -5.99
C LYS A 144 -8.72 -11.60 -6.85
N GLY A 145 -8.44 -10.95 -7.97
CA GLY A 145 -9.44 -10.45 -8.93
C GLY A 145 -10.01 -9.08 -8.58
N THR A 146 -9.55 -8.42 -7.50
CA THR A 146 -10.05 -7.08 -7.12
C THR A 146 -9.04 -5.95 -7.33
N GLY A 147 -7.79 -6.29 -7.65
CA GLY A 147 -6.68 -5.33 -7.80
C GLY A 147 -6.78 -4.41 -9.01
N GLY A 148 -7.48 -4.83 -10.08
CA GLY A 148 -7.68 -4.01 -11.29
C GLY A 148 -8.63 -2.81 -11.10
N ALA A 149 -9.17 -2.60 -9.90
CA ALA A 149 -10.09 -1.50 -9.61
C ALA A 149 -9.39 -0.14 -9.40
N GLY A 150 -8.06 -0.08 -9.41
CA GLY A 150 -7.28 1.16 -9.29
C GLY A 150 -6.01 1.03 -8.48
N MET A 151 -5.29 2.14 -8.36
CA MET A 151 -4.04 2.25 -7.57
C MET A 151 -4.38 2.57 -6.11
N PRO A 152 -4.01 1.70 -5.14
CA PRO A 152 -4.29 1.95 -3.72
C PRO A 152 -3.59 3.20 -3.21
N SER A 153 -4.34 4.21 -2.74
CA SER A 153 -3.78 5.51 -2.31
C SER A 153 -2.79 5.41 -1.16
N LYS A 154 -2.94 4.42 -0.27
CA LYS A 154 -2.00 4.17 0.83
C LYS A 154 -0.56 3.89 0.35
N THR A 155 -0.39 3.40 -0.88
CA THR A 155 0.92 3.16 -1.49
C THR A 155 1.80 4.40 -1.46
N TRP A 156 1.24 5.55 -1.84
CA TRP A 156 1.96 6.82 -1.84
C TRP A 156 2.36 7.28 -0.43
N THR A 157 1.49 7.02 0.55
CA THR A 157 1.79 7.35 1.97
C THR A 157 2.93 6.48 2.51
N ILE A 158 2.90 5.17 2.24
CA ILE A 158 3.97 4.23 2.62
C ILE A 158 5.30 4.70 2.03
N MET A 159 5.32 5.01 0.74
CA MET A 159 6.53 5.46 0.03
C MET A 159 7.04 6.80 0.56
N ALA A 160 6.12 7.74 0.90
CA ALA A 160 6.46 9.03 1.47
C ALA A 160 7.14 8.92 2.84
N THR A 161 6.87 7.86 3.60
CA THR A 161 7.53 7.59 4.89
C THR A 161 8.81 6.76 4.78
N ARG A 162 9.39 6.61 3.58
CA ARG A 162 10.57 5.77 3.32
C ARG A 162 10.40 4.34 3.81
N THR A 163 9.22 3.78 3.61
CA THR A 163 8.95 2.38 3.91
C THR A 163 8.77 1.64 2.60
N PRO A 164 9.47 0.52 2.35
CA PRO A 164 9.29 -0.23 1.11
C PRO A 164 7.92 -0.91 1.11
N VAL A 165 7.33 -0.99 -0.09
CA VAL A 165 6.01 -1.58 -0.27
C VAL A 165 6.13 -3.10 -0.39
N LEU A 166 5.33 -3.83 0.39
CA LEU A 166 5.09 -5.26 0.19
C LEU A 166 3.69 -5.44 -0.39
N GLY A 167 3.60 -5.64 -1.70
CA GLY A 167 2.34 -5.92 -2.38
C GLY A 167 1.93 -7.39 -2.21
N PHE A 168 0.71 -7.61 -1.76
CA PHE A 168 0.00 -8.89 -1.87
C PHE A 168 -1.20 -8.64 -2.77
N PHE A 169 -0.95 -8.62 -4.08
CA PHE A 169 -1.79 -7.93 -5.05
C PHE A 169 -1.87 -8.70 -6.37
N ASP A 170 -2.94 -8.46 -7.15
CA ASP A 170 -3.08 -9.11 -8.46
C ASP A 170 -1.90 -8.78 -9.38
N LYS A 171 -1.41 -9.79 -10.10
CA LYS A 171 -0.34 -9.69 -11.10
C LYS A 171 -0.79 -10.36 -12.42
N PRO A 172 -0.57 -9.70 -13.58
CA PRO A 172 -0.04 -8.35 -13.72
C PRO A 172 -1.08 -7.28 -13.39
N SER A 173 -0.66 -6.17 -12.78
CA SER A 173 -1.46 -4.97 -12.58
C SER A 173 -0.56 -3.73 -12.71
N GLU A 174 -1.14 -2.55 -12.88
CA GLU A 174 -0.36 -1.31 -12.86
C GLU A 174 0.40 -1.16 -11.54
N PHE A 175 -0.27 -1.47 -10.40
CA PHE A 175 0.37 -1.46 -9.08
C PHE A 175 1.63 -2.33 -9.06
N SER A 176 1.55 -3.59 -9.51
CA SER A 176 2.70 -4.49 -9.47
C SER A 176 3.84 -4.00 -10.39
N ARG A 177 3.52 -3.48 -11.56
CA ARG A 177 4.50 -2.88 -12.48
C ARG A 177 5.21 -1.68 -11.84
N ILE A 178 4.46 -0.73 -11.27
CA ILE A 178 5.06 0.45 -10.62
C ILE A 178 6.02 0.03 -9.50
N ILE A 179 5.63 -0.92 -8.66
CA ILE A 179 6.44 -1.34 -7.51
C ILE A 179 7.70 -2.10 -7.94
N GLU A 180 7.58 -3.02 -8.88
CA GLU A 180 8.70 -3.90 -9.27
C GLU A 180 9.64 -3.22 -10.27
N ASP A 181 9.12 -2.57 -11.31
CA ASP A 181 9.94 -1.95 -12.37
C ASP A 181 10.76 -0.74 -11.87
N ASN A 182 10.34 -0.12 -10.77
CA ASN A 182 11.05 1.01 -10.18
C ASN A 182 11.79 0.65 -8.87
N ASP A 183 11.88 -0.61 -8.51
CA ASP A 183 12.54 -1.07 -7.28
C ASP A 183 12.00 -0.35 -6.01
N LEU A 184 10.68 -0.25 -5.87
CA LEU A 184 10.04 0.44 -4.74
C LEU A 184 9.62 -0.49 -3.61
N GLY A 185 9.67 -1.79 -3.87
CA GLY A 185 9.21 -2.85 -2.99
C GLY A 185 9.13 -4.18 -3.71
N TRP A 186 8.27 -5.05 -3.25
CA TRP A 186 8.06 -6.41 -3.80
C TRP A 186 6.57 -6.67 -3.97
N CYS A 187 6.22 -7.49 -4.94
CA CYS A 187 4.85 -7.95 -5.13
C CYS A 187 4.78 -9.47 -5.17
N VAL A 188 3.87 -10.00 -4.37
CA VAL A 188 3.46 -11.39 -4.36
C VAL A 188 2.03 -11.45 -4.91
N GLU A 189 1.71 -12.47 -5.71
CA GLU A 189 0.38 -12.70 -6.28
C GLU A 189 -0.68 -12.77 -5.18
N ALA A 190 -1.78 -12.06 -5.35
CA ALA A 190 -2.91 -12.12 -4.41
C ALA A 190 -3.43 -13.56 -4.26
N GLY A 191 -3.57 -14.00 -3.02
CA GLY A 191 -3.98 -15.36 -2.68
C GLY A 191 -2.84 -16.38 -2.53
N ASP A 192 -1.60 -16.02 -2.87
CA ASP A 192 -0.42 -16.88 -2.62
C ASP A 192 0.18 -16.60 -1.24
N SER A 193 -0.51 -17.09 -0.19
CA SER A 193 -0.06 -16.95 1.21
C SER A 193 1.29 -17.63 1.48
N ASP A 194 1.63 -18.71 0.76
CA ASP A 194 2.93 -19.37 0.85
C ASP A 194 4.04 -18.51 0.24
N GLY A 195 3.78 -17.93 -0.92
CA GLY A 195 4.68 -16.97 -1.56
C GLY A 195 4.91 -15.74 -0.71
N LEU A 196 3.86 -15.22 -0.05
CA LEU A 196 3.97 -14.09 0.87
C LEU A 196 4.87 -14.43 2.07
N ALA A 197 4.69 -15.58 2.69
CA ALA A 197 5.53 -16.03 3.80
C ALA A 197 7.00 -16.19 3.39
N LYS A 198 7.28 -16.80 2.22
CA LYS A 198 8.63 -16.94 1.67
C LYS A 198 9.28 -15.59 1.36
N CYS A 199 8.51 -14.66 0.79
CA CYS A 199 8.98 -13.30 0.52
C CYS A 199 9.39 -12.60 1.81
N ILE A 200 8.56 -12.65 2.87
CA ILE A 200 8.85 -12.03 4.16
C ILE A 200 10.14 -12.62 4.78
N LEU A 201 10.35 -13.92 4.72
CA LEU A 201 11.59 -14.56 5.20
C LEU A 201 12.82 -14.03 4.44
N MET A 202 12.74 -13.97 3.13
CA MET A 202 13.80 -13.39 2.29
C MET A 202 14.08 -11.93 2.67
N LEU A 203 13.05 -11.11 2.87
CA LEU A 203 13.20 -9.68 3.21
C LEU A 203 13.86 -9.47 4.57
N LYS A 204 13.57 -10.32 5.55
CA LYS A 204 14.19 -10.27 6.87
C LYS A 204 15.71 -10.41 6.79
N ASP A 205 16.21 -11.25 5.88
CA ASP A 205 17.64 -11.51 5.71
C ASP A 205 18.33 -10.47 4.81
N HIS A 206 17.57 -9.56 4.16
CA HIS A 206 18.08 -8.59 3.19
C HIS A 206 17.75 -7.15 3.58
N SER A 207 18.11 -6.74 4.80
CA SER A 207 17.79 -5.41 5.34
C SER A 207 18.35 -4.24 4.53
N GLU A 208 19.54 -4.39 3.93
CA GLU A 208 20.15 -3.35 3.08
C GLU A 208 19.33 -3.11 1.81
N GLU A 209 18.80 -4.17 1.23
CA GLU A 209 17.93 -4.07 0.06
C GLU A 209 16.59 -3.40 0.41
N CYS A 210 16.04 -3.68 1.58
CA CYS A 210 14.86 -2.97 2.09
C CYS A 210 15.15 -1.47 2.22
N LEU A 211 16.28 -1.07 2.77
CA LEU A 211 16.67 0.34 2.89
C LEU A 211 16.92 1.00 1.52
N ARG A 212 17.47 0.27 0.56
CA ARG A 212 17.68 0.77 -0.81
C ARG A 212 16.32 1.07 -1.46
N ARG A 213 15.40 0.11 -1.43
CA ARG A 213 14.05 0.27 -2.01
C ARG A 213 13.22 1.33 -1.28
N ALA A 214 13.41 1.49 0.03
CA ALA A 214 12.80 2.56 0.81
C ALA A 214 13.20 3.95 0.30
N ARG A 215 14.49 4.16 -0.04
CA ARG A 215 14.96 5.42 -0.63
C ARG A 215 14.39 5.65 -2.03
N ASN A 216 14.38 4.61 -2.87
CA ASN A 216 13.78 4.69 -4.19
C ASN A 216 12.28 5.06 -4.10
N ALA A 217 11.54 4.43 -3.18
CA ALA A 217 10.14 4.70 -2.95
C ALA A 217 9.88 6.18 -2.60
N ARG A 218 10.68 6.75 -1.71
CA ARG A 218 10.59 8.18 -1.36
C ARG A 218 10.86 9.08 -2.55
N ASN A 219 11.94 8.83 -3.28
CA ASN A 219 12.29 9.61 -4.46
C ASN A 219 11.19 9.54 -5.53
N TYR A 220 10.66 8.35 -5.78
CA TYR A 220 9.57 8.15 -6.74
C TYR A 220 8.33 8.96 -6.39
N VAL A 221 7.88 8.95 -5.13
CA VAL A 221 6.67 9.68 -4.76
C VAL A 221 6.87 11.20 -4.82
N GLU A 222 8.05 11.69 -4.49
CA GLU A 222 8.39 13.11 -4.61
C GLU A 222 8.36 13.58 -6.07
N GLU A 223 8.88 12.78 -6.98
CA GLU A 223 8.97 13.12 -8.40
C GLU A 223 7.67 12.87 -9.19
N LYS A 224 6.97 11.77 -8.92
CA LYS A 224 5.88 11.25 -9.76
C LYS A 224 4.48 11.36 -9.14
N ALA A 225 4.37 11.26 -7.82
CA ALA A 225 3.08 11.20 -7.12
C ALA A 225 2.90 12.31 -6.08
N SER A 226 3.61 13.45 -6.23
CA SER A 226 3.44 14.61 -5.39
C SER A 226 2.34 15.55 -5.91
N LYS A 227 1.83 16.42 -5.01
CA LYS A 227 0.73 17.35 -5.26
C LYS A 227 0.95 18.27 -6.46
N GLY A 228 2.15 18.84 -6.59
CA GLY A 228 2.46 19.84 -7.60
C GLY A 228 2.21 19.37 -9.04
N PRO A 229 2.88 18.29 -9.50
CA PRO A 229 2.66 17.71 -10.82
C PRO A 229 1.21 17.31 -11.09
N ALA A 230 0.54 16.70 -10.10
CA ALA A 230 -0.86 16.29 -10.25
C ALA A 230 -1.78 17.50 -10.49
N VAL A 231 -1.70 18.52 -9.63
CA VAL A 231 -2.50 19.76 -9.77
C VAL A 231 -2.25 20.44 -11.10
N LYS A 232 -0.97 20.53 -11.54
CA LYS A 232 -0.63 21.09 -12.86
C LYS A 232 -1.32 20.30 -14.00
N ARG A 233 -1.35 18.98 -13.89
CA ARG A 233 -2.00 18.13 -14.90
C ARG A 233 -3.51 18.32 -14.91
N TYR A 234 -4.17 18.43 -13.75
CA TYR A 234 -5.61 18.75 -13.67
C TYR A 234 -5.91 20.09 -14.35
N ILE A 235 -5.13 21.15 -14.06
CA ILE A 235 -5.32 22.46 -14.67
C ILE A 235 -5.22 22.36 -16.21
N GLN A 236 -4.19 21.71 -16.74
CA GLN A 236 -4.03 21.54 -18.19
C GLN A 236 -5.23 20.84 -18.86
N ILE A 237 -5.78 19.82 -18.22
CA ILE A 237 -6.96 19.11 -18.73
C ILE A 237 -8.18 20.02 -18.74
N ILE A 238 -8.42 20.77 -17.66
CA ILE A 238 -9.56 21.69 -17.54
C ILE A 238 -9.44 22.82 -18.58
N GLU A 239 -8.28 23.45 -18.71
CA GLU A 239 -8.04 24.49 -19.73
C GLU A 239 -8.26 23.98 -21.15
N GLY A 240 -7.82 22.73 -21.42
CA GLY A 240 -8.04 22.07 -22.71
C GLY A 240 -9.52 21.79 -23.02
N CYS A 241 -10.38 21.66 -22.00
CA CYS A 241 -11.82 21.54 -22.22
C CYS A 241 -12.45 22.90 -22.54
N LEU A 242 -11.98 23.99 -21.91
CA LEU A 242 -12.53 25.34 -22.13
C LEU A 242 -12.17 25.93 -23.50
N THR A 243 -11.11 25.45 -24.16
CA THR A 243 -10.65 25.93 -25.46
C THR A 243 -11.24 25.17 -26.65
N LYS A 244 -12.10 24.17 -26.40
CA LYS A 244 -12.77 23.37 -27.44
C LYS A 244 -14.12 23.94 -27.93
N GLU A 245 -14.44 25.20 -27.55
CA GLU A 245 -15.61 25.93 -28.12
C GLU A 245 -15.30 26.53 -29.52
#